data_f9c5c2ae31c6e7d303041da8809b9590
#
_entry.id   f9c5c2ae31c6e7d303041da8809b9590
#
_cell.length_a   1.000
_cell.length_b   1.000
_cell.length_c   1.000
_cell.angle_alpha   90.00
_cell.angle_beta   90.00
_cell.angle_gamma   90.00
#
_symmetry.space_group_name_H-M   'P 1'
#
loop_
_entity.id
_entity.type
_entity.pdbx_description
1 polymer ?
#
loop_
_entity_poly.entity_id
_entity_poly.type
_entity_poly.pdbx_seq_one_letter_code
_entity_poly.pdbx_strand_id
1 'polypeptide(L)'
;MRVPDITTPRIEINLGKIAHNAKTLKELYGSKGIAVTGVTKVVCGDPNIADVLVKSGISILADSRIANIRRMRNGGTQAQFLLLRTPISSQAESVVRYT
;
A
#
# COMPACT_ATOMS: atom_id res chain seq x y z
N MET A 1 9.99 20.37 -21.06
CA MET A 1 9.15 19.24 -20.59
C MET A 1 9.30 18.07 -21.55
N ARG A 2 9.52 16.90 -21.04
CA ARG A 2 9.68 15.71 -21.87
C ARG A 2 8.31 15.17 -22.27
N VAL A 3 8.13 14.93 -23.58
CA VAL A 3 6.93 14.28 -24.09
C VAL A 3 7.00 12.79 -23.76
N PRO A 4 5.96 12.18 -23.17
CA PRO A 4 5.94 10.75 -22.90
C PRO A 4 6.05 9.94 -24.20
N ASP A 5 6.74 8.80 -24.14
CA ASP A 5 6.79 7.86 -25.23
C ASP A 5 5.47 7.08 -25.29
N ILE A 6 4.64 7.39 -26.29
CA ILE A 6 3.33 6.76 -26.46
C ILE A 6 3.40 5.40 -27.15
N THR A 7 4.59 4.97 -27.59
CA THR A 7 4.76 3.65 -28.22
C THR A 7 4.99 2.54 -27.21
N THR A 8 5.29 2.88 -25.96
CA THR A 8 5.56 1.92 -24.89
C THR A 8 4.36 1.80 -23.96
N PRO A 9 3.91 0.59 -23.63
CA PRO A 9 2.91 0.41 -22.58
C PRO A 9 3.40 1.01 -21.26
N ARG A 10 2.50 1.71 -20.55
CA ARG A 10 2.83 2.30 -19.25
C ARG A 10 1.62 2.33 -18.34
N ILE A 11 1.88 2.38 -17.05
CA ILE A 11 0.87 2.61 -16.02
C ILE A 11 1.06 4.03 -15.52
N GLU A 12 0.00 4.82 -15.59
CA GLU A 12 -0.03 6.16 -15.00
C GLU A 12 -0.74 6.09 -13.66
N ILE A 13 -0.07 6.57 -12.61
CA ILE A 13 -0.62 6.60 -11.26
C ILE A 13 -0.85 8.05 -10.87
N ASN A 14 -2.11 8.36 -10.60
CA ASN A 14 -2.51 9.67 -10.12
C ASN A 14 -2.74 9.61 -8.61
N LEU A 15 -1.80 10.13 -7.83
CA LEU A 15 -1.86 10.07 -6.37
C LEU A 15 -3.06 10.81 -5.80
N GLY A 16 -3.50 11.89 -6.44
CA GLY A 16 -4.69 12.63 -6.03
C GLY A 16 -5.96 11.81 -6.17
N LYS A 17 -6.08 11.03 -7.23
CA LYS A 17 -7.22 10.13 -7.42
C LYS A 17 -7.20 8.97 -6.43
N ILE A 18 -6.04 8.42 -6.13
CA ILE A 18 -5.89 7.39 -5.10
C ILE A 18 -6.31 7.95 -3.74
N ALA A 19 -5.84 9.14 -3.39
CA ALA A 19 -6.21 9.79 -2.13
C ALA A 19 -7.72 10.00 -2.04
N HIS A 20 -8.33 10.50 -3.08
CA HIS A 20 -9.78 10.71 -3.13
C HIS A 20 -10.55 9.39 -2.94
N ASN A 21 -10.17 8.35 -3.66
CA ASN A 21 -10.84 7.06 -3.58
C ASN A 21 -10.65 6.41 -2.19
N ALA A 22 -9.46 6.45 -1.64
CA ALA A 22 -9.17 5.91 -0.32
C ALA A 22 -10.01 6.61 0.76
N LYS A 23 -10.05 7.93 0.71
CA LYS A 23 -10.82 8.74 1.65
C LYS A 23 -12.32 8.47 1.53
N THR A 24 -12.82 8.38 0.32
CA THR A 24 -14.24 8.09 0.04
C THR A 24 -14.64 6.72 0.59
N LEU A 25 -13.83 5.68 0.32
CA LEU A 25 -14.11 4.33 0.81
C LEU A 25 -14.02 4.26 2.33
N LYS A 26 -13.02 4.91 2.92
CA LYS A 26 -12.88 4.95 4.37
C LYS A 26 -14.09 5.59 5.03
N GLU A 27 -14.56 6.71 4.52
CA GLU A 27 -15.73 7.40 5.05
C GLU A 27 -17.01 6.58 4.87
N LEU A 28 -17.20 6.00 3.69
CA LEU A 28 -18.38 5.20 3.39
C LEU A 28 -18.50 3.97 4.30
N TYR A 29 -17.45 3.18 4.40
CA TYR A 29 -17.46 1.97 5.22
C TYR A 29 -17.27 2.26 6.70
N GLY A 30 -16.50 3.30 7.03
CA GLY A 30 -16.30 3.73 8.42
C GLY A 30 -17.59 4.17 9.07
N SER A 31 -18.49 4.82 8.32
CA SER A 31 -19.82 5.19 8.84
C SER A 31 -20.68 3.99 9.22
N LYS A 32 -20.33 2.81 8.70
CA LYS A 32 -21.02 1.55 8.98
C LYS A 32 -20.24 0.66 9.97
N GLY A 33 -19.18 1.19 10.58
CA GLY A 33 -18.35 0.46 11.52
C GLY A 33 -17.40 -0.55 10.86
N ILE A 34 -17.13 -0.40 9.56
CA ILE A 34 -16.25 -1.31 8.82
C ILE A 34 -14.90 -0.63 8.60
N ALA A 35 -13.82 -1.27 9.06
CA ALA A 35 -12.46 -0.81 8.79
C ALA A 35 -12.03 -1.17 7.37
N VAL A 36 -11.29 -0.26 6.73
CA VAL A 36 -10.75 -0.48 5.38
C VAL A 36 -9.26 -0.68 5.46
N THR A 37 -8.78 -1.78 4.91
CA THR A 37 -7.35 -2.09 4.78
C THR A 37 -6.90 -1.84 3.35
N GLY A 38 -5.78 -1.14 3.17
CA GLY A 38 -5.21 -0.90 1.85
C GLY A 38 -4.29 -2.05 1.43
N VAL A 39 -4.54 -2.62 0.25
CA VAL A 39 -3.71 -3.70 -0.29
C VAL A 39 -2.78 -3.14 -1.35
N THR A 40 -1.48 -3.32 -1.17
CA THR A 40 -0.43 -2.68 -1.97
C THR A 40 0.28 -3.64 -2.93
N LYS A 41 -0.15 -4.89 -3.03
CA LYS A 41 0.57 -5.91 -3.82
C LYS A 41 0.64 -5.58 -5.31
N VAL A 42 -0.41 -4.98 -5.88
CA VAL A 42 -0.46 -4.66 -7.32
C VAL A 42 0.50 -3.53 -7.71
N VAL A 43 0.96 -2.75 -6.74
CA VAL A 43 1.92 -1.65 -6.94
C VAL A 43 3.26 -1.95 -6.26
N CYS A 44 3.51 -3.20 -5.95
CA CYS A 44 4.77 -3.71 -5.39
C CYS A 44 5.21 -2.98 -4.11
N GLY A 45 4.27 -2.56 -3.28
CA GLY A 45 4.57 -1.86 -2.04
C GLY A 45 5.28 -0.52 -2.27
N ASP A 46 4.87 0.24 -3.28
CA ASP A 46 5.46 1.55 -3.56
C ASP A 46 5.23 2.49 -2.37
N PRO A 47 6.30 3.01 -1.73
CA PRO A 47 6.15 3.87 -0.55
C PRO A 47 5.37 5.15 -0.81
N ASN A 48 5.44 5.71 -2.00
CA ASN A 48 4.69 6.94 -2.33
C ASN A 48 3.18 6.69 -2.33
N ILE A 49 2.76 5.54 -2.87
CA ILE A 49 1.35 5.14 -2.86
C ILE A 49 0.92 4.78 -1.45
N ALA A 50 1.75 4.04 -0.72
CA ALA A 50 1.49 3.68 0.67
C ALA A 50 1.28 4.92 1.54
N ASP A 51 2.13 5.93 1.40
CA ASP A 51 2.02 7.17 2.16
C ASP A 51 0.73 7.94 1.84
N VAL A 52 0.30 7.94 0.58
CA VAL A 52 -0.97 8.56 0.19
C VAL A 52 -2.14 7.84 0.86
N LEU A 53 -2.12 6.52 0.91
CA LEU A 53 -3.16 5.75 1.59
C LEU A 53 -3.21 6.09 3.08
N VAL A 54 -2.06 6.14 3.74
CA VAL A 54 -1.97 6.49 5.17
C VAL A 54 -2.49 7.90 5.42
N LYS A 55 -2.06 8.86 4.62
CA LYS A 55 -2.52 10.25 4.73
C LYS A 55 -4.00 10.43 4.46
N SER A 56 -4.59 9.53 3.69
CA SER A 56 -6.03 9.50 3.41
C SER A 56 -6.84 8.82 4.53
N GLY A 57 -6.17 8.33 5.55
CA GLY A 57 -6.81 7.75 6.73
C GLY A 57 -6.84 6.21 6.76
N ILE A 58 -6.16 5.54 5.83
CA ILE A 58 -6.01 4.09 5.84
C ILE A 58 -4.81 3.74 6.73
N SER A 59 -5.06 3.19 7.90
CA SER A 59 -4.02 2.95 8.90
C SER A 59 -3.40 1.55 8.84
N ILE A 60 -4.05 0.62 8.16
CA ILE A 60 -3.57 -0.75 7.99
C ILE A 60 -3.32 -1.01 6.51
N LEU A 61 -2.09 -1.40 6.18
CA LEU A 61 -1.71 -1.79 4.83
C LEU A 61 -1.37 -3.27 4.82
N ALA A 62 -1.78 -3.95 3.77
CA ALA A 62 -1.57 -5.38 3.62
C ALA A 62 -0.89 -5.68 2.30
N ASP A 63 -0.02 -6.66 2.32
CA ASP A 63 0.67 -7.14 1.11
C ASP A 63 0.91 -8.64 1.22
N SER A 64 1.03 -9.31 0.10
CA SER A 64 1.31 -10.74 0.07
C SER A 64 2.80 -11.06 0.09
N ARG A 65 3.68 -10.07 -0.02
CA ARG A 65 5.13 -10.24 -0.06
C ARG A 65 5.80 -9.44 1.04
N ILE A 66 6.57 -10.14 1.87
CA ILE A 66 7.32 -9.47 2.94
C ILE A 66 8.34 -8.46 2.40
N ALA A 67 8.89 -8.70 1.21
CA ALA A 67 9.80 -7.75 0.56
C ALA A 67 9.12 -6.40 0.29
N ASN A 68 7.85 -6.42 -0.08
CA ASN A 68 7.07 -5.20 -0.30
C ASN A 68 6.81 -4.46 1.02
N ILE A 69 6.49 -5.18 2.08
CA ILE A 69 6.29 -4.59 3.42
C ILE A 69 7.60 -3.95 3.90
N ARG A 70 8.71 -4.66 3.76
CA ARG A 70 10.03 -4.13 4.10
C ARG A 70 10.34 -2.85 3.32
N ARG A 71 10.03 -2.84 2.03
CA ARG A 71 10.22 -1.66 1.17
C ARG A 71 9.45 -0.45 1.69
N MET A 72 8.19 -0.65 2.06
CA MET A 72 7.36 0.43 2.60
C MET A 72 7.89 0.93 3.95
N ARG A 73 8.24 0.02 4.87
CA ARG A 73 8.82 0.41 6.16
C ARG A 73 10.14 1.16 6.00
N ASN A 74 11.03 0.65 5.17
CA ASN A 74 12.32 1.29 4.92
C ASN A 74 12.17 2.64 4.20
N GLY A 75 11.09 2.82 3.46
CA GLY A 75 10.71 4.08 2.83
C GLY A 75 10.07 5.09 3.79
N GLY A 76 9.89 4.73 5.05
CA GLY A 76 9.35 5.61 6.07
C GLY A 76 7.82 5.58 6.22
N THR A 77 7.14 4.67 5.56
CA THR A 77 5.69 4.55 5.68
C THR A 77 5.30 4.11 7.08
N GLN A 78 4.47 4.90 7.75
CA GLN A 78 4.01 4.63 9.12
C GLN A 78 2.61 4.07 9.10
N ALA A 79 2.53 2.73 9.16
CA ALA A 79 1.27 2.01 9.17
C ALA A 79 1.42 0.72 9.96
N GLN A 80 0.31 0.11 10.29
CA GLN A 80 0.28 -1.30 10.65
C GLN A 80 0.36 -2.12 9.38
N PHE A 81 1.23 -3.13 9.36
CA PHE A 81 1.38 -3.99 8.18
C PHE A 81 0.87 -5.39 8.47
N LEU A 82 0.14 -5.92 7.50
CA LEU A 82 -0.43 -7.26 7.55
C LEU A 82 0.08 -8.07 6.37
N LEU A 83 0.66 -9.23 6.63
CA LEU A 83 1.05 -10.15 5.57
C LEU A 83 -0.13 -11.05 5.23
N LEU A 84 -0.52 -11.06 3.95
CA LEU A 84 -1.72 -11.78 3.47
C LEU A 84 -1.45 -13.24 3.11
N ARG A 85 -0.19 -13.68 3.15
CA ARG A 85 0.22 -15.04 2.77
C ARG A 85 0.96 -15.68 3.93
N THR A 86 0.75 -16.98 4.13
CA THR A 86 1.57 -17.75 5.06
C THR A 86 3.04 -17.73 4.60
N PRO A 87 3.96 -17.22 5.41
CA PRO A 87 5.37 -17.17 5.02
C PRO A 87 6.02 -18.54 5.08
N ILE A 88 7.06 -18.74 4.29
CA ILE A 88 7.95 -19.89 4.45
C ILE A 88 8.83 -19.66 5.69
N SER A 89 9.32 -20.73 6.31
CA SER A 89 10.07 -20.64 7.57
C SER A 89 11.32 -19.76 7.49
N SER A 90 11.98 -19.69 6.33
CA SER A 90 13.14 -18.83 6.13
C SER A 90 12.80 -17.32 6.17
N GLN A 91 11.53 -16.96 6.07
CA GLN A 91 11.07 -15.56 6.14
C GLN A 91 10.53 -15.17 7.51
N ALA A 92 10.47 -16.10 8.47
CA ALA A 92 9.84 -15.87 9.77
C ALA A 92 10.43 -14.66 10.51
N GLU A 93 11.74 -14.52 10.52
CA GLU A 93 12.40 -13.38 11.17
C GLU A 93 12.00 -12.04 10.52
N SER A 94 11.96 -11.99 9.18
CA SER A 94 11.54 -10.79 8.47
C SER A 94 10.08 -10.45 8.77
N VAL A 95 9.21 -11.44 8.87
CA VAL A 95 7.80 -11.23 9.23
C VAL A 95 7.68 -10.60 10.62
N VAL A 96 8.38 -11.14 11.60
CA VAL A 96 8.37 -10.59 12.97
C VAL A 96 8.92 -9.18 13.01
N ARG A 97 9.95 -8.90 12.21
CA ARG A 97 10.60 -7.58 12.19
C ARG A 97 9.74 -6.51 11.53
N TYR A 98 9.08 -6.83 10.42
CA TYR A 98 8.45 -5.82 9.56
C TYR A 98 6.92 -5.76 9.64
N THR A 99 6.27 -6.74 10.21
CA THR A 99 4.81 -6.73 10.41
C THR A 99 4.38 -6.54 11.88
#